data_f2fd55840f0f02bd01f420e12c519ed9
#
_entry.id   f2fd55840f0f02bd01f420e12c519ed9
#
_cell.length_a   1.000
_cell.length_b   1.000
_cell.length_c   1.000
_cell.angle_alpha   90.00
_cell.angle_beta   90.00
_cell.angle_gamma   90.00
#
_symmetry.space_group_name_H-M   'P 1'
#
loop_
_entity.id
_entity.type
_entity.pdbx_description
1 polymer ?
#
loop_
_entity_poly.entity_id
_entity_poly.type
_entity_poly.pdbx_seq_one_letter_code
_entity_poly.pdbx_strand_id
1 'polypeptide(L)'
;MKMKSHMLAFVALVAGVLTMSGPLFAHHGDAAYNTDKPVMLKDAVVTEYDWMNPHGLIKVDAKNDKGVMQHWIMEIGSTPSMTLLGFSRNTLKPGDVVTVYVWQSKTTPTVGRLNKMVLADGTVLGDRDEKTPSRY
;
A
#
# COMPACT_ATOMS: atom_id res chain seq x y z
N MET A 1 -55.47 -17.03 1.59
CA MET A 1 -54.64 -17.29 0.37
C MET A 1 -53.71 -16.14 0.01
N LYS A 2 -54.09 -14.88 0.25
CA LYS A 2 -53.21 -13.70 -0.04
C LYS A 2 -51.92 -13.61 0.76
N MET A 3 -51.92 -14.05 2.04
CA MET A 3 -50.77 -13.99 2.94
C MET A 3 -49.59 -14.89 2.47
N LYS A 4 -49.86 -16.03 1.88
CA LYS A 4 -48.80 -16.94 1.35
C LYS A 4 -48.09 -16.37 0.11
N SER A 5 -48.81 -15.61 -0.69
CA SER A 5 -48.27 -14.96 -1.91
C SER A 5 -47.30 -13.82 -1.56
N HIS A 6 -47.60 -13.01 -0.55
CA HIS A 6 -46.72 -11.92 -0.10
C HIS A 6 -45.46 -12.45 0.59
N MET A 7 -45.56 -13.55 1.34
CA MET A 7 -44.42 -14.19 1.97
C MET A 7 -43.46 -14.81 0.97
N LEU A 8 -43.99 -15.44 -0.09
CA LEU A 8 -43.16 -15.94 -1.22
C LEU A 8 -42.46 -14.81 -1.99
N ALA A 9 -43.15 -13.70 -2.24
CA ALA A 9 -42.56 -12.53 -2.90
C ALA A 9 -41.46 -11.88 -2.06
N PHE A 10 -41.66 -11.81 -0.72
CA PHE A 10 -40.66 -11.27 0.19
C PHE A 10 -39.41 -12.16 0.28
N VAL A 11 -39.58 -13.49 0.34
CA VAL A 11 -38.45 -14.46 0.33
C VAL A 11 -37.68 -14.38 -0.98
N ALA A 12 -38.38 -14.26 -2.13
CA ALA A 12 -37.73 -14.12 -3.42
C ALA A 12 -36.94 -12.79 -3.55
N LEU A 13 -37.47 -11.71 -3.00
CA LEU A 13 -36.78 -10.40 -2.97
C LEU A 13 -35.52 -10.45 -2.12
N VAL A 14 -35.61 -11.04 -0.91
CA VAL A 14 -34.44 -11.19 0.00
C VAL A 14 -33.38 -12.13 -0.60
N ALA A 15 -33.79 -13.22 -1.23
CA ALA A 15 -32.85 -14.12 -1.93
C ALA A 15 -32.18 -13.41 -3.12
N GLY A 16 -32.91 -12.58 -3.87
CA GLY A 16 -32.37 -11.80 -4.99
C GLY A 16 -31.34 -10.76 -4.55
N VAL A 17 -31.55 -10.10 -3.42
CA VAL A 17 -30.58 -9.13 -2.86
C VAL A 17 -29.33 -9.82 -2.35
N LEU A 18 -29.43 -11.01 -1.76
CA LEU A 18 -28.28 -11.78 -1.30
C LEU A 18 -27.42 -12.35 -2.43
N THR A 19 -27.97 -12.58 -3.61
CA THR A 19 -27.22 -13.05 -4.78
C THR A 19 -26.53 -11.92 -5.55
N MET A 20 -26.92 -10.65 -5.34
CA MET A 20 -26.27 -9.49 -5.93
C MET A 20 -25.06 -8.97 -5.13
N SER A 21 -24.81 -9.49 -3.94
CA SER A 21 -23.54 -9.29 -3.24
C SER A 21 -22.46 -10.16 -3.90
N GLY A 22 -22.07 -9.78 -5.14
CA GLY A 22 -20.83 -10.25 -5.71
C GLY A 22 -19.69 -9.94 -4.73
N PRO A 23 -18.63 -10.76 -4.68
CA PRO A 23 -17.50 -10.45 -3.83
C PRO A 23 -16.96 -9.07 -4.22
N LEU A 24 -17.16 -8.08 -3.36
CA LEU A 24 -16.45 -6.82 -3.40
C LEU A 24 -14.99 -7.17 -3.13
N PHE A 25 -14.28 -7.58 -4.19
CA PHE A 25 -12.83 -7.71 -4.15
C PHE A 25 -12.21 -6.31 -4.03
N ALA A 26 -12.30 -5.74 -2.85
CA ALA A 26 -11.41 -4.66 -2.44
C ALA A 26 -10.01 -5.26 -2.17
N HIS A 27 -9.51 -6.06 -3.10
CA HIS A 27 -8.15 -6.54 -3.09
C HIS A 27 -7.28 -5.51 -3.85
N HIS A 28 -7.04 -4.38 -3.22
CA HIS A 28 -5.79 -3.66 -3.42
C HIS A 28 -4.69 -4.44 -2.70
N GLY A 29 -4.62 -5.74 -2.97
CA GLY A 29 -3.61 -6.62 -2.44
C GLY A 29 -2.31 -6.52 -3.25
N ASP A 30 -1.32 -7.27 -2.84
CA ASP A 30 0.01 -7.38 -3.46
C ASP A 30 -0.04 -7.72 -4.96
N ALA A 31 -1.19 -8.20 -5.46
CA ALA A 31 -1.41 -8.54 -6.87
C ALA A 31 -1.18 -7.38 -7.87
N ALA A 32 -1.32 -6.12 -7.43
CA ALA A 32 -1.08 -4.94 -8.26
C ALA A 32 0.42 -4.58 -8.38
N TYR A 33 1.27 -5.22 -7.59
CA TYR A 33 2.69 -4.89 -7.48
C TYR A 33 3.58 -6.08 -7.86
N ASN A 34 4.81 -5.79 -8.30
CA ASN A 34 5.87 -6.77 -8.51
C ASN A 34 6.55 -7.05 -7.15
N THR A 35 6.11 -8.08 -6.45
CA THR A 35 6.62 -8.42 -5.11
C THR A 35 7.85 -9.32 -5.13
N ASP A 36 8.15 -9.96 -6.26
CA ASP A 36 9.27 -10.91 -6.38
C ASP A 36 10.63 -10.23 -6.25
N LYS A 37 10.74 -8.99 -6.75
CA LYS A 37 11.98 -8.24 -6.71
C LYS A 37 11.70 -6.75 -6.52
N PRO A 38 11.97 -6.19 -5.32
CA PRO A 38 11.82 -4.76 -5.10
C PRO A 38 12.85 -3.96 -5.91
N VAL A 39 12.42 -2.79 -6.40
CA VAL A 39 13.29 -1.77 -6.98
C VAL A 39 13.98 -1.04 -5.83
N MET A 40 15.30 -0.89 -5.89
CA MET A 40 16.07 -0.14 -4.92
C MET A 40 16.33 1.28 -5.44
N LEU A 41 15.90 2.28 -4.67
CA LEU A 41 16.14 3.69 -4.91
C LEU A 41 17.20 4.18 -3.91
N LYS A 42 18.42 4.36 -4.37
CA LYS A 42 19.52 4.88 -3.55
C LYS A 42 19.49 6.41 -3.52
N ASP A 43 19.93 6.97 -2.42
CA ASP A 43 20.07 8.43 -2.22
C ASP A 43 18.78 9.17 -2.60
N ALA A 44 17.65 8.55 -2.31
CA ALA A 44 16.35 9.12 -2.57
C ALA A 44 16.05 10.26 -1.57
N VAL A 45 15.65 11.41 -2.09
CA VAL A 45 15.31 12.57 -1.28
C VAL A 45 13.82 12.57 -1.02
N VAL A 46 13.42 12.54 0.25
CA VAL A 46 12.00 12.65 0.64
C VAL A 46 11.48 14.04 0.27
N THR A 47 10.40 14.08 -0.48
CA THR A 47 9.71 15.34 -0.85
C THR A 47 8.41 15.53 -0.07
N GLU A 48 7.75 14.43 0.31
CA GLU A 48 6.50 14.47 1.07
C GLU A 48 6.32 13.19 1.90
N TYR A 49 5.75 13.33 3.07
CA TYR A 49 5.39 12.22 3.95
C TYR A 49 4.01 12.43 4.56
N ASP A 50 3.03 11.71 4.05
CA ASP A 50 1.64 11.78 4.51
C ASP A 50 1.34 10.65 5.49
N TRP A 51 1.33 11.00 6.77
CA TRP A 51 1.00 10.06 7.86
C TRP A 51 -0.51 10.07 8.11
N MET A 52 -1.25 9.21 7.39
CA MET A 52 -2.72 9.19 7.42
C MET A 52 -3.29 7.77 7.33
N ASN A 53 -4.58 7.65 7.60
CA ASN A 53 -5.39 6.44 7.42
C ASN A 53 -6.36 6.61 6.25
N PRO A 54 -6.77 5.53 5.56
CA PRO A 54 -6.36 4.12 5.76
C PRO A 54 -4.96 3.81 5.21
N HIS A 55 -4.43 4.62 4.30
CA HIS A 55 -3.13 4.47 3.66
C HIS A 55 -2.42 5.82 3.63
N GLY A 56 -1.18 5.85 4.11
CA GLY A 56 -0.31 7.02 3.94
C GLY A 56 0.48 6.95 2.64
N LEU A 57 1.20 8.04 2.34
CA LEU A 57 2.05 8.14 1.15
C LEU A 57 3.45 8.64 1.53
N ILE A 58 4.45 8.14 0.81
CA ILE A 58 5.80 8.71 0.80
C ILE A 58 6.13 9.08 -0.64
N LYS A 59 6.55 10.33 -0.87
CA LYS A 59 7.08 10.76 -2.17
C LYS A 59 8.56 11.02 -2.04
N VAL A 60 9.32 10.55 -3.03
CA VAL A 60 10.76 10.77 -3.09
C VAL A 60 11.21 11.08 -4.50
N ASP A 61 12.30 11.83 -4.60
CA ASP A 61 13.04 12.05 -5.82
C ASP A 61 14.28 11.17 -5.82
N ALA A 62 14.44 10.36 -6.86
CA ALA A 62 15.60 9.48 -7.02
C ALA A 62 16.08 9.43 -8.48
N LYS A 63 17.38 9.28 -8.68
CA LYS A 63 17.93 9.07 -10.04
C LYS A 63 17.83 7.59 -10.41
N ASN A 64 17.46 7.34 -11.65
CA ASN A 64 17.56 6.00 -12.22
C ASN A 64 18.99 5.65 -12.62
N ASP A 65 19.23 4.44 -13.12
CA ASP A 65 20.55 3.95 -13.56
C ASP A 65 21.17 4.79 -14.69
N LYS A 66 20.35 5.59 -15.39
CA LYS A 66 20.81 6.54 -16.43
C LYS A 66 21.06 7.94 -15.91
N GLY A 67 20.94 8.16 -14.59
CA GLY A 67 21.12 9.46 -13.95
C GLY A 67 19.93 10.42 -14.11
N VAL A 68 18.81 9.97 -14.69
CA VAL A 68 17.60 10.78 -14.88
C VAL A 68 16.80 10.80 -13.59
N MET A 69 16.42 12.01 -13.14
CA MET A 69 15.58 12.19 -11.96
C MET A 69 14.19 11.63 -12.21
N GLN A 70 13.70 10.85 -11.26
CA GLN A 70 12.36 10.27 -11.24
C GLN A 70 11.66 10.66 -9.93
N HIS A 71 10.38 10.99 -10.04
CA HIS A 71 9.51 11.29 -8.92
C HIS A 71 8.70 10.04 -8.58
N TRP A 72 8.96 9.45 -7.42
CA TRP A 72 8.31 8.22 -6.98
C TRP A 72 7.24 8.51 -5.95
N ILE A 73 6.12 7.79 -6.06
CA ILE A 73 5.02 7.79 -5.09
C ILE A 73 4.87 6.37 -4.55
N MET A 74 4.97 6.23 -3.24
CA MET A 74 4.84 4.94 -2.57
C MET A 74 3.69 4.96 -1.58
N GLU A 75 2.79 4.01 -1.74
CA GLU A 75 1.77 3.73 -0.74
C GLU A 75 2.40 3.02 0.45
N ILE A 76 1.97 3.40 1.64
CA ILE A 76 2.27 2.73 2.90
C ILE A 76 0.98 2.27 3.57
N GLY A 77 1.10 1.42 4.59
CA GLY A 77 -0.05 0.92 5.34
C GLY A 77 -0.71 1.99 6.22
N SER A 78 -1.72 1.56 6.96
CA SER A 78 -2.36 2.40 7.99
C SER A 78 -1.37 2.81 9.08
N THR A 79 -1.65 3.92 9.77
CA THR A 79 -0.77 4.41 10.84
C THR A 79 -0.50 3.37 11.93
N PRO A 80 -1.47 2.54 12.40
CA PRO A 80 -1.17 1.49 13.36
C PRO A 80 -0.22 0.43 12.80
N SER A 81 -0.42 -0.02 11.55
CA SER A 81 0.45 -1.05 10.98
C SER A 81 1.85 -0.54 10.71
N MET A 82 1.99 0.72 10.27
CA MET A 82 3.30 1.33 10.05
C MET A 82 4.06 1.57 11.36
N THR A 83 3.35 1.85 12.46
CA THR A 83 3.96 1.96 13.80
C THR A 83 4.62 0.64 14.23
N LEU A 84 3.99 -0.50 13.94
CA LEU A 84 4.58 -1.81 14.21
C LEU A 84 5.84 -2.09 13.37
N LEU A 85 6.01 -1.39 12.27
CA LEU A 85 7.17 -1.46 11.38
C LEU A 85 8.24 -0.38 11.69
N GLY A 86 8.11 0.31 12.82
CA GLY A 86 9.06 1.30 13.30
C GLY A 86 8.83 2.73 12.82
N PHE A 87 7.77 2.99 12.05
CA PHE A 87 7.44 4.34 11.58
C PHE A 87 6.59 5.11 12.61
N SER A 88 6.70 6.42 12.55
CA SER A 88 5.88 7.37 13.30
C SER A 88 5.61 8.61 12.43
N ARG A 89 4.72 9.48 12.88
CA ARG A 89 4.47 10.76 12.21
C ARG A 89 5.74 11.60 11.96
N ASN A 90 6.75 11.46 12.82
CA ASN A 90 7.98 12.25 12.79
C ASN A 90 9.18 11.48 12.20
N THR A 91 8.96 10.31 11.62
CA THR A 91 10.03 9.47 11.08
C THR A 91 10.73 10.12 9.89
N LEU A 92 9.98 10.78 9.04
CA LEU A 92 10.49 11.42 7.82
C LEU A 92 10.04 12.87 7.74
N LYS A 93 10.87 13.66 7.08
CA LYS A 93 10.57 15.05 6.71
C LYS A 93 11.13 15.35 5.32
N PRO A 94 10.58 16.32 4.59
CA PRO A 94 11.14 16.75 3.31
C PRO A 94 12.63 17.12 3.45
N GLY A 95 13.44 16.64 2.50
CA GLY A 95 14.89 16.79 2.48
C GLY A 95 15.67 15.64 3.10
N ASP A 96 15.05 14.71 3.82
CA ASP A 96 15.73 13.51 4.32
C ASP A 96 16.21 12.65 3.15
N VAL A 97 17.44 12.12 3.26
CA VAL A 97 18.03 11.22 2.28
C VAL A 97 17.94 9.79 2.79
N VAL A 98 17.35 8.92 1.99
CA VAL A 98 17.05 7.53 2.37
C VAL A 98 17.37 6.57 1.23
N THR A 99 17.53 5.29 1.56
CA THR A 99 17.46 4.22 0.56
C THR A 99 16.12 3.51 0.70
N VAL A 100 15.37 3.41 -0.39
CA VAL A 100 14.04 2.83 -0.40
C VAL A 100 13.99 1.59 -1.26
N TYR A 101 13.33 0.56 -0.79
CA TYR A 101 12.99 -0.64 -1.55
C TYR A 101 11.48 -0.62 -1.81
N VAL A 102 11.12 -0.67 -3.08
CA VAL A 102 9.75 -0.45 -3.55
C VAL A 102 9.25 -1.65 -4.35
N TRP A 103 8.11 -2.19 -4.00
CA TRP A 103 7.36 -3.07 -4.88
C TRP A 103 6.67 -2.21 -5.94
N GLN A 104 7.25 -2.18 -7.13
CA GLN A 104 6.76 -1.34 -8.22
C GLN A 104 5.39 -1.81 -8.72
N SER A 105 4.52 -0.86 -9.05
CA SER A 105 3.25 -1.14 -9.73
C SER A 105 3.49 -1.82 -11.08
N LYS A 106 2.65 -2.81 -11.40
CA LYS A 106 2.68 -3.51 -12.69
C LYS A 106 2.22 -2.65 -13.86
N THR A 107 1.50 -1.57 -13.59
CA THR A 107 0.85 -0.74 -14.62
C THR A 107 1.37 0.68 -14.69
N THR A 108 1.96 1.20 -13.60
CA THR A 108 2.38 2.60 -13.51
C THR A 108 3.84 2.68 -13.07
N PRO A 109 4.75 3.11 -13.95
CA PRO A 109 6.13 3.38 -13.59
C PRO A 109 6.21 4.42 -12.47
N THR A 110 7.22 4.37 -11.62
CA THR A 110 7.44 5.30 -10.50
C THR A 110 6.32 5.38 -9.45
N VAL A 111 5.40 4.42 -9.48
CA VAL A 111 4.42 4.20 -8.42
C VAL A 111 4.66 2.83 -7.82
N GLY A 112 4.51 2.71 -6.51
CA GLY A 112 4.70 1.44 -5.85
C GLY A 112 4.19 1.40 -4.43
N ARG A 113 4.53 0.32 -3.76
CA ARG A 113 4.28 0.10 -2.35
C ARG A 113 5.61 -0.04 -1.62
N LEU A 114 5.74 0.57 -0.47
CA LEU A 114 6.94 0.46 0.35
C LEU A 114 7.15 -0.99 0.80
N ASN A 115 8.33 -1.54 0.51
CA ASN A 115 8.80 -2.80 1.08
C ASN A 115 9.59 -2.53 2.35
N LYS A 116 10.71 -1.80 2.25
CA LYS A 116 11.51 -1.36 3.38
C LYS A 116 12.25 -0.07 3.07
N MET A 117 12.75 0.58 4.11
CA MET A 117 13.51 1.81 4.02
C MET A 117 14.74 1.74 4.94
N VAL A 118 15.85 2.31 4.48
CA VAL A 118 17.05 2.51 5.29
C VAL A 118 17.27 4.01 5.44
N LEU A 119 17.27 4.48 6.68
CA LEU A 119 17.51 5.88 7.02
C LEU A 119 19.02 6.21 6.91
N ALA A 120 19.36 7.49 6.94
CA ALA A 120 20.73 7.97 6.82
C ALA A 120 21.67 7.44 7.93
N ASP A 121 21.14 7.12 9.11
CA ASP A 121 21.88 6.54 10.25
C ASP A 121 22.01 5.00 10.15
N GLY A 122 21.49 4.38 9.09
CA GLY A 122 21.50 2.93 8.91
C GLY A 122 20.31 2.20 9.54
N THR A 123 19.39 2.90 10.21
CA THR A 123 18.18 2.29 10.76
C THR A 123 17.33 1.72 9.64
N VAL A 124 16.92 0.45 9.78
CA VAL A 124 16.03 -0.23 8.81
C VAL A 124 14.61 -0.21 9.34
N LEU A 125 13.69 0.27 8.52
CA LEU A 125 12.26 0.35 8.82
C LEU A 125 11.47 -0.45 7.78
N GLY A 126 10.36 -1.06 8.21
CA GLY A 126 9.44 -1.72 7.30
C GLY A 126 9.94 -3.05 6.77
N ASP A 127 11.02 -3.59 7.30
CA ASP A 127 11.53 -4.90 6.88
C ASP A 127 10.48 -5.98 7.19
N ARG A 128 9.75 -6.33 6.15
CA ARG A 128 8.83 -7.46 6.18
C ARG A 128 9.62 -8.66 5.72
N ASP A 129 10.26 -9.36 6.65
CA ASP A 129 10.76 -10.69 6.37
C ASP A 129 9.66 -11.49 5.66
N GLU A 130 10.02 -12.33 4.69
CA GLU A 130 9.11 -13.27 4.00
C GLU A 130 8.26 -14.12 4.97
N LYS A 131 8.63 -14.14 6.25
CA LYS A 131 7.99 -14.89 7.34
C LYS A 131 6.88 -14.12 8.05
N THR A 132 6.70 -12.82 7.80
CA THR A 132 5.60 -12.07 8.40
C THR A 132 4.42 -12.08 7.43
N PRO A 133 3.36 -12.89 7.69
CA PRO A 133 2.19 -12.92 6.83
C PRO A 133 1.61 -11.51 6.71
N SER A 134 1.32 -11.08 5.49
CA SER A 134 0.55 -9.88 5.22
C SER A 134 -0.76 -9.95 6.02
N ARG A 135 -0.87 -9.18 7.11
CA ARG A 135 -2.10 -9.03 7.89
C ARG A 135 -2.87 -7.81 7.38
N TYR A 136 -3.37 -7.94 6.14
CA TYR A 136 -4.31 -6.96 5.57
C TYR A 136 -5.44 -7.70 4.89
#